data_23033b50546341f9d505bcd5127e12ae
#
_entry.id   23033b50546341f9d505bcd5127e12ae
#
_cell.length_a   1.000
_cell.length_b   1.000
_cell.length_c   1.000
_cell.angle_alpha   90.00
_cell.angle_beta   90.00
_cell.angle_gamma   90.00
#
_symmetry.space_group_name_H-M   'P 1'
#
loop_
_entity.id
_entity.type
_entity.pdbx_description
1 polymer ?
#
loop_
_entity_poly.entity_id
_entity_poly.type
_entity_poly.pdbx_seq_one_letter_code
_entity_poly.pdbx_strand_id
1 'polypeptide(L)'
;MSFGIDVSHHEGRINWNQVKNDPNQVNFMITKVTEGSEQGTNYIDPTFQYNINGANNVGILTGAYHFFRAISVNDAKQEAAFFIKNIQSVTLTAPVFVDVEVNDANLDPDTLTDAVNAFLTELKNAGYTSTGVYSNLYFFQNSLNASRLQNTLLWIARYSTRGPGMDCDIWQYTDTGSVQGINGNVDCNISYVDLDIGNNNNGPSSSYIGIATIAGDNVNLRDQPS
;
A
#
# COMPACT_ATOMS: atom_id res chain seq x y z
N MET A 1 -13.88 -3.47 8.11
CA MET A 1 -13.50 -2.83 6.83
C MET A 1 -13.29 -1.35 7.08
N SER A 2 -12.25 -0.75 6.52
CA SER A 2 -11.98 0.68 6.65
C SER A 2 -11.68 1.30 5.29
N PHE A 3 -12.08 2.57 5.11
CA PHE A 3 -11.80 3.33 3.90
C PHE A 3 -10.49 4.09 4.06
N GLY A 4 -9.69 4.13 3.00
CA GLY A 4 -8.43 4.85 2.95
C GLY A 4 -8.07 5.33 1.56
N ILE A 5 -6.97 6.03 1.48
CA ILE A 5 -6.42 6.58 0.24
C ILE A 5 -4.95 6.24 0.12
N ASP A 6 -4.44 6.21 -1.10
CA ASP A 6 -3.00 6.26 -1.30
C ASP A 6 -2.63 7.47 -2.15
N VAL A 7 -1.45 8.03 -1.87
CA VAL A 7 -1.04 9.34 -2.38
C VAL A 7 0.45 9.41 -2.66
N SER A 8 0.81 10.36 -3.51
CA SER A 8 2.18 10.72 -3.86
C SER A 8 2.29 12.23 -4.07
N HIS A 9 3.33 12.67 -4.75
CA HIS A 9 3.45 14.05 -5.21
C HIS A 9 2.39 14.46 -6.24
N HIS A 10 1.71 13.49 -6.87
CA HIS A 10 0.69 13.76 -7.90
C HIS A 10 -0.52 14.50 -7.34
N GLU A 11 -0.92 14.23 -6.09
CA GLU A 11 -2.03 14.91 -5.40
C GLU A 11 -1.66 16.31 -4.92
N GLY A 12 -0.38 16.69 -5.06
CA GLY A 12 0.12 18.01 -4.69
C GLY A 12 0.02 18.27 -3.18
N ARG A 13 -0.45 19.47 -2.81
CA ARG A 13 -0.57 19.83 -1.40
C ARG A 13 -1.94 19.48 -0.84
N ILE A 14 -2.00 18.48 0.00
CA ILE A 14 -3.23 17.96 0.62
C ILE A 14 -3.58 18.76 1.88
N ASN A 15 -4.86 19.10 2.06
CA ASN A 15 -5.38 19.67 3.30
C ASN A 15 -5.90 18.55 4.22
N TRP A 16 -5.03 18.05 5.09
CA TRP A 16 -5.32 16.93 5.98
C TRP A 16 -6.47 17.16 6.96
N ASN A 17 -6.73 18.41 7.38
CA ASN A 17 -7.90 18.74 8.19
C ASN A 17 -9.21 18.54 7.42
N GLN A 18 -9.23 18.83 6.12
CA GLN A 18 -10.41 18.57 5.28
C GLN A 18 -10.54 17.07 4.98
N VAL A 19 -9.43 16.36 4.71
CA VAL A 19 -9.43 14.90 4.54
C VAL A 19 -10.02 14.20 5.77
N LYS A 20 -9.64 14.62 6.99
CA LYS A 20 -10.17 14.04 8.24
C LYS A 20 -11.68 14.22 8.39
N ASN A 21 -12.22 15.31 7.85
CA ASN A 21 -13.65 15.63 7.91
C ASN A 21 -14.42 15.17 6.68
N ASP A 22 -13.79 14.41 5.79
CA ASP A 22 -14.47 13.87 4.60
C ASP A 22 -15.59 12.90 5.00
N PRO A 23 -16.78 12.96 4.35
CA PRO A 23 -17.90 12.08 4.64
C PRO A 23 -17.58 10.58 4.51
N ASN A 24 -16.59 10.22 3.68
CA ASN A 24 -16.16 8.82 3.54
C ASN A 24 -15.34 8.31 4.73
N GLN A 25 -14.96 9.19 5.68
CA GLN A 25 -14.21 8.83 6.89
C GLN A 25 -12.88 8.14 6.55
N VAL A 26 -11.94 8.89 5.99
CA VAL A 26 -10.59 8.38 5.69
C VAL A 26 -9.90 7.93 6.99
N ASN A 27 -9.68 6.62 7.12
CA ASN A 27 -9.10 6.00 8.31
C ASN A 27 -7.60 5.74 8.16
N PHE A 28 -7.14 5.49 6.94
CA PHE A 28 -5.72 5.26 6.65
C PHE A 28 -5.28 5.93 5.36
N MET A 29 -4.01 6.22 5.29
CA MET A 29 -3.31 6.75 4.12
C MET A 29 -2.00 6.00 3.93
N ILE A 30 -1.69 5.60 2.70
CA ILE A 30 -0.42 5.02 2.32
C ILE A 30 0.26 5.96 1.32
N THR A 31 1.49 6.42 1.59
CA THR A 31 2.16 7.41 0.73
C THR A 31 3.39 6.83 0.04
N LYS A 32 3.61 7.23 -1.22
CA LYS A 32 4.89 6.98 -1.91
C LYS A 32 6.02 7.63 -1.11
N VAL A 33 7.13 6.89 -0.96
CA VAL A 33 8.34 7.44 -0.33
C VAL A 33 9.52 7.41 -1.27
N THR A 34 9.80 6.25 -1.90
CA THR A 34 10.95 6.09 -2.77
C THR A 34 10.64 5.26 -4.00
N GLU A 35 11.55 5.32 -5.00
CA GLU A 35 11.52 4.49 -6.19
C GLU A 35 12.96 4.14 -6.59
N GLY A 36 13.22 2.86 -6.87
CA GLY A 36 14.52 2.35 -7.26
C GLY A 36 15.54 2.41 -6.11
N SER A 37 16.79 2.05 -6.41
CA SER A 37 17.90 2.08 -5.45
C SER A 37 18.64 3.42 -5.45
N GLU A 38 19.45 3.67 -4.41
CA GLU A 38 20.29 4.87 -4.29
C GLU A 38 21.30 5.00 -5.46
N GLN A 39 21.75 3.87 -6.00
CA GLN A 39 22.64 3.80 -7.16
C GLN A 39 21.89 3.77 -8.50
N GLY A 40 20.58 3.52 -8.47
CA GLY A 40 19.70 3.43 -9.64
C GLY A 40 18.88 4.71 -9.86
N THR A 41 17.56 4.60 -9.80
CA THR A 41 16.63 5.71 -10.03
C THR A 41 16.76 6.81 -8.97
N ASN A 42 17.09 6.44 -7.74
CA ASN A 42 17.36 7.35 -6.61
C ASN A 42 16.27 8.44 -6.43
N TYR A 43 15.02 8.03 -6.54
CA TYR A 43 13.91 8.96 -6.40
C TYR A 43 13.34 8.94 -4.97
N ILE A 44 13.17 10.12 -4.40
CA ILE A 44 12.45 10.33 -3.14
C ILE A 44 11.25 11.23 -3.43
N ASP A 45 10.06 10.81 -3.04
CA ASP A 45 8.85 11.61 -3.22
C ASP A 45 8.93 12.90 -2.38
N PRO A 46 8.82 14.09 -3.01
CA PRO A 46 9.02 15.34 -2.29
C PRO A 46 7.92 15.66 -1.26
N THR A 47 6.79 14.95 -1.31
CA THR A 47 5.64 15.20 -0.44
C THR A 47 5.51 14.22 0.72
N PHE A 48 6.30 13.12 0.75
CA PHE A 48 6.07 12.02 1.69
C PHE A 48 6.09 12.46 3.16
N GLN A 49 7.08 13.27 3.56
CA GLN A 49 7.17 13.75 4.94
C GLN A 49 5.99 14.66 5.31
N TYR A 50 5.58 15.53 4.39
CA TYR A 50 4.42 16.38 4.57
C TYR A 50 3.14 15.55 4.72
N ASN A 51 2.98 14.52 3.89
CA ASN A 51 1.81 13.64 3.92
C ASN A 51 1.74 12.83 5.22
N ILE A 52 2.84 12.18 5.61
CA ILE A 52 2.89 11.41 6.87
C ILE A 52 2.61 12.30 8.08
N ASN A 53 3.30 13.43 8.19
CA ASN A 53 3.13 14.33 9.34
C ASN A 53 1.71 14.92 9.37
N GLY A 54 1.18 15.31 8.20
CA GLY A 54 -0.17 15.90 8.12
C GLY A 54 -1.27 14.91 8.50
N ALA A 55 -1.21 13.68 8.01
CA ALA A 55 -2.17 12.62 8.33
C ALA A 55 -2.07 12.18 9.80
N ASN A 56 -0.85 11.98 10.33
CA ASN A 56 -0.65 11.68 11.75
C ASN A 56 -1.22 12.75 12.67
N ASN A 57 -1.03 14.02 12.36
CA ASN A 57 -1.51 15.15 13.17
C ASN A 57 -3.04 15.20 13.30
N VAL A 58 -3.77 14.61 12.35
CA VAL A 58 -5.23 14.52 12.39
C VAL A 58 -5.74 13.13 12.78
N GLY A 59 -4.85 12.21 13.16
CA GLY A 59 -5.21 10.87 13.60
C GLY A 59 -5.72 9.96 12.48
N ILE A 60 -5.15 10.06 11.28
CA ILE A 60 -5.29 9.11 10.18
C ILE A 60 -4.09 8.16 10.24
N LEU A 61 -4.31 6.84 10.17
CA LEU A 61 -3.23 5.86 10.13
C LEU A 61 -2.35 6.07 8.90
N THR A 62 -1.04 6.00 9.07
CA THR A 62 -0.07 6.32 8.02
C THR A 62 0.82 5.15 7.69
N GLY A 63 0.73 4.67 6.47
CA GLY A 63 1.61 3.70 5.85
C GLY A 63 2.51 4.34 4.79
N ALA A 64 3.41 3.54 4.24
CA ALA A 64 4.35 3.99 3.24
C ALA A 64 4.56 2.92 2.15
N TYR A 65 4.86 3.35 0.91
CA TYR A 65 5.25 2.41 -0.12
C TYR A 65 6.49 2.83 -0.89
N HIS A 66 7.15 1.81 -1.44
CA HIS A 66 8.28 1.91 -2.34
C HIS A 66 7.90 1.38 -3.71
N PHE A 67 8.13 2.16 -4.76
CA PHE A 67 7.93 1.71 -6.14
C PHE A 67 9.15 0.90 -6.60
N PHE A 68 8.92 -0.38 -6.85
CA PHE A 68 9.95 -1.39 -7.11
C PHE A 68 10.45 -1.35 -8.56
N ARG A 69 11.76 -1.30 -8.74
CA ARG A 69 12.45 -1.29 -10.03
C ARG A 69 13.51 -2.38 -10.14
N ALA A 70 13.69 -3.19 -9.09
CA ALA A 70 14.82 -4.08 -9.01
C ALA A 70 14.89 -5.11 -10.14
N ILE A 71 16.07 -5.27 -10.68
CA ILE A 71 16.40 -6.19 -11.78
C ILE A 71 17.04 -7.50 -11.30
N SER A 72 17.24 -7.64 -10.00
CA SER A 72 17.80 -8.83 -9.35
C SER A 72 17.51 -8.84 -7.85
N VAL A 73 17.72 -10.00 -7.21
CA VAL A 73 17.63 -10.14 -5.74
C VAL A 73 18.58 -9.16 -5.02
N ASN A 74 19.78 -8.96 -5.53
CA ASN A 74 20.74 -8.04 -4.92
C ASN A 74 20.31 -6.57 -5.04
N ASP A 75 19.73 -6.19 -6.18
CA ASP A 75 19.21 -4.86 -6.40
C ASP A 75 17.97 -4.60 -5.51
N ALA A 76 17.09 -5.58 -5.37
CA ALA A 76 15.95 -5.52 -4.44
C ALA A 76 16.37 -5.23 -2.99
N LYS A 77 17.48 -5.80 -2.53
CA LYS A 77 18.05 -5.48 -1.21
C LYS A 77 18.58 -4.05 -1.12
N GLN A 78 19.14 -3.52 -2.21
CA GLN A 78 19.60 -2.13 -2.26
C GLN A 78 18.40 -1.16 -2.26
N GLU A 79 17.32 -1.49 -2.97
CA GLU A 79 16.07 -0.72 -2.93
C GLU A 79 15.45 -0.74 -1.53
N ALA A 80 15.41 -1.91 -0.88
CA ALA A 80 14.94 -2.01 0.50
C ALA A 80 15.77 -1.13 1.46
N ALA A 81 17.11 -1.17 1.35
CA ALA A 81 17.98 -0.34 2.17
C ALA A 81 17.73 1.16 1.95
N PHE A 82 17.50 1.57 0.70
CA PHE A 82 17.16 2.94 0.35
C PHE A 82 15.81 3.38 0.93
N PHE A 83 14.79 2.53 0.83
CA PHE A 83 13.48 2.78 1.43
C PHE A 83 13.56 2.88 2.95
N ILE A 84 14.20 1.91 3.62
CA ILE A 84 14.41 1.90 5.08
C ILE A 84 15.10 3.18 5.56
N LYS A 85 16.17 3.60 4.88
CA LYS A 85 16.91 4.84 5.19
C LYS A 85 16.00 6.07 5.22
N ASN A 86 14.98 6.12 4.34
CA ASN A 86 14.08 7.26 4.24
C ASN A 86 12.92 7.19 5.25
N ILE A 87 12.36 6.00 5.53
CA ILE A 87 11.22 5.87 6.44
C ILE A 87 11.60 5.86 7.92
N GLN A 88 12.86 5.58 8.29
CA GLN A 88 13.30 5.57 9.70
C GLN A 88 13.18 6.93 10.40
N SER A 89 13.04 8.01 9.64
CA SER A 89 12.93 9.38 10.16
C SER A 89 11.49 9.83 10.42
N VAL A 90 10.50 9.00 10.11
CA VAL A 90 9.07 9.31 10.23
C VAL A 90 8.35 8.29 11.11
N THR A 91 7.23 8.70 11.70
CA THR A 91 6.37 7.78 12.47
C THR A 91 5.34 7.16 11.55
N LEU A 92 5.40 5.83 11.39
CA LEU A 92 4.39 5.06 10.68
C LEU A 92 3.49 4.35 11.68
N THR A 93 2.19 4.36 11.42
CA THR A 93 1.15 3.74 12.25
C THR A 93 0.34 2.69 11.49
N ALA A 94 0.66 2.48 10.21
CA ALA A 94 0.13 1.44 9.34
C ALA A 94 1.28 0.73 8.60
N PRO A 95 1.02 -0.40 7.93
CA PRO A 95 2.04 -1.21 7.26
C PRO A 95 2.84 -0.46 6.19
N VAL A 96 3.98 -1.05 5.82
CA VAL A 96 4.80 -0.62 4.68
C VAL A 96 4.68 -1.61 3.52
N PHE A 97 4.71 -1.09 2.30
CA PHE A 97 4.45 -1.86 1.09
C PHE A 97 5.57 -1.73 0.07
N VAL A 98 5.77 -2.81 -0.68
CA VAL A 98 6.47 -2.78 -1.96
C VAL A 98 5.43 -2.79 -3.08
N ASP A 99 5.52 -1.82 -3.97
CA ASP A 99 4.64 -1.61 -5.12
C ASP A 99 5.32 -2.18 -6.37
N VAL A 100 4.80 -3.29 -6.90
CA VAL A 100 5.42 -4.08 -7.96
C VAL A 100 4.53 -4.06 -9.19
N GLU A 101 4.79 -3.10 -10.09
CA GLU A 101 3.99 -2.90 -11.31
C GLU A 101 4.81 -3.00 -12.61
N VAL A 102 6.12 -3.07 -12.48
CA VAL A 102 7.05 -3.18 -13.61
C VAL A 102 8.01 -4.35 -13.42
N ASN A 103 8.50 -4.88 -14.53
CA ASN A 103 9.50 -5.95 -14.58
C ASN A 103 10.49 -5.61 -15.73
N ASP A 104 11.31 -4.59 -15.49
CA ASP A 104 12.20 -4.02 -16.52
C ASP A 104 13.26 -5.02 -17.01
N ALA A 105 13.60 -6.02 -16.19
CA ALA A 105 14.55 -7.07 -16.54
C ALA A 105 13.90 -8.30 -17.18
N ASN A 106 12.58 -8.33 -17.38
CA ASN A 106 11.83 -9.50 -17.85
C ASN A 106 12.15 -10.78 -17.07
N LEU A 107 12.25 -10.67 -15.75
CA LEU A 107 12.43 -11.81 -14.86
C LEU A 107 11.22 -12.74 -14.96
N ASP A 108 11.46 -14.05 -14.89
CA ASP A 108 10.35 -14.99 -14.75
C ASP A 108 9.62 -14.80 -13.41
N PRO A 109 8.37 -15.27 -13.27
CA PRO A 109 7.56 -15.00 -12.07
C PRO A 109 8.20 -15.47 -10.76
N ASP A 110 8.93 -16.57 -10.78
CA ASP A 110 9.60 -17.09 -9.59
C ASP A 110 10.79 -16.22 -9.18
N THR A 111 11.62 -15.83 -10.14
CA THR A 111 12.78 -14.95 -9.92
C THR A 111 12.34 -13.54 -9.46
N LEU A 112 11.28 -12.98 -10.06
CA LEU A 112 10.74 -11.70 -9.61
C LEU A 112 10.19 -11.79 -8.18
N THR A 113 9.47 -12.87 -7.88
CA THR A 113 8.94 -13.10 -6.52
C THR A 113 10.05 -13.29 -5.50
N ASP A 114 11.16 -13.94 -5.86
CA ASP A 114 12.33 -14.05 -4.98
C ASP A 114 12.97 -12.68 -4.71
N ALA A 115 13.03 -11.79 -5.69
CA ALA A 115 13.49 -10.41 -5.50
C ALA A 115 12.55 -9.63 -4.56
N VAL A 116 11.24 -9.74 -4.75
CA VAL A 116 10.23 -9.12 -3.85
C VAL A 116 10.35 -9.67 -2.43
N ASN A 117 10.50 -10.98 -2.26
CA ASN A 117 10.70 -11.61 -0.94
C ASN A 117 12.00 -11.16 -0.27
N ALA A 118 13.06 -10.91 -1.05
CA ALA A 118 14.31 -10.36 -0.52
C ALA A 118 14.11 -8.93 0.01
N PHE A 119 13.39 -8.08 -0.72
CA PHE A 119 12.99 -6.74 -0.25
C PHE A 119 12.22 -6.82 1.06
N LEU A 120 11.17 -7.64 1.13
CA LEU A 120 10.36 -7.82 2.34
C LEU A 120 11.17 -8.37 3.52
N THR A 121 12.15 -9.23 3.25
CA THR A 121 13.04 -9.77 4.27
C THR A 121 13.91 -8.69 4.90
N GLU A 122 14.48 -7.78 4.08
CA GLU A 122 15.25 -6.65 4.59
C GLU A 122 14.39 -5.69 5.43
N LEU A 123 13.13 -5.44 5.05
CA LEU A 123 12.20 -4.67 5.88
C LEU A 123 11.99 -5.32 7.26
N LYS A 124 11.72 -6.64 7.28
CA LYS A 124 11.51 -7.39 8.54
C LYS A 124 12.76 -7.38 9.41
N ASN A 125 13.95 -7.54 8.82
CA ASN A 125 15.23 -7.45 9.53
C ASN A 125 15.47 -6.07 10.15
N ALA A 126 14.95 -5.01 9.52
CA ALA A 126 15.00 -3.64 10.04
C ALA A 126 13.89 -3.32 11.07
N GLY A 127 13.04 -4.29 11.42
CA GLY A 127 11.99 -4.15 12.42
C GLY A 127 10.60 -3.79 11.90
N TYR A 128 10.42 -3.65 10.59
CA TYR A 128 9.10 -3.44 9.97
C TYR A 128 8.39 -4.79 9.79
N THR A 129 7.69 -5.24 10.82
CA THR A 129 7.07 -6.59 10.84
C THR A 129 5.75 -6.66 10.07
N SER A 130 5.03 -5.55 9.93
CA SER A 130 3.82 -5.45 9.13
C SER A 130 4.17 -4.92 7.73
N THR A 131 4.23 -5.83 6.76
CA THR A 131 4.65 -5.52 5.38
C THR A 131 3.63 -6.03 4.38
N GLY A 132 3.57 -5.44 3.19
CA GLY A 132 2.68 -5.87 2.12
C GLY A 132 3.28 -5.73 0.73
N VAL A 133 2.60 -6.34 -0.24
CA VAL A 133 2.86 -6.20 -1.67
C VAL A 133 1.65 -5.58 -2.32
N TYR A 134 1.84 -4.46 -3.02
CA TYR A 134 0.85 -3.90 -3.92
C TYR A 134 1.17 -4.27 -5.35
N SER A 135 0.13 -4.59 -6.10
CA SER A 135 0.16 -4.66 -7.56
C SER A 135 -1.25 -4.67 -8.13
N ASN A 136 -1.38 -4.53 -9.45
CA ASN A 136 -2.66 -4.77 -10.11
C ASN A 136 -2.96 -6.27 -10.23
N LEU A 137 -4.25 -6.61 -10.38
CA LEU A 137 -4.71 -8.00 -10.46
C LEU A 137 -4.00 -8.80 -11.57
N TYR A 138 -3.79 -8.19 -12.75
CA TYR A 138 -3.13 -8.88 -13.88
C TYR A 138 -1.70 -9.26 -13.52
N PHE A 139 -0.97 -8.37 -12.87
CA PHE A 139 0.42 -8.58 -12.49
C PHE A 139 0.55 -9.69 -11.43
N PHE A 140 -0.33 -9.70 -10.43
CA PHE A 140 -0.40 -10.80 -9.46
C PHE A 140 -0.66 -12.16 -10.11
N GLN A 141 -1.49 -12.20 -11.16
CA GLN A 141 -1.87 -13.45 -11.82
C GLN A 141 -0.85 -13.96 -12.84
N ASN A 142 -0.02 -13.07 -13.41
CA ASN A 142 0.81 -13.41 -14.57
C ASN A 142 2.31 -13.16 -14.36
N SER A 143 2.70 -12.22 -13.51
CA SER A 143 4.08 -11.78 -13.33
C SER A 143 4.68 -12.13 -11.98
N LEU A 144 3.84 -12.43 -10.99
CA LEU A 144 4.25 -12.87 -9.66
C LEU A 144 3.76 -14.29 -9.39
N ASN A 145 4.51 -15.04 -8.61
CA ASN A 145 4.03 -16.26 -7.99
C ASN A 145 3.50 -15.95 -6.58
N ALA A 146 2.24 -15.51 -6.49
CA ALA A 146 1.64 -15.04 -5.24
C ALA A 146 1.68 -16.10 -4.11
N SER A 147 1.66 -17.40 -4.45
CA SER A 147 1.75 -18.47 -3.47
C SER A 147 3.10 -18.55 -2.75
N ARG A 148 4.15 -17.93 -3.31
CA ARG A 148 5.50 -17.86 -2.73
C ARG A 148 5.74 -16.58 -1.93
N LEU A 149 4.82 -15.62 -1.96
CA LEU A 149 4.89 -14.44 -1.10
C LEU A 149 4.66 -14.86 0.35
N GLN A 150 5.61 -14.57 1.25
CA GLN A 150 5.62 -15.11 2.60
C GLN A 150 5.18 -14.08 3.65
N ASN A 151 4.13 -14.42 4.42
CA ASN A 151 3.68 -13.63 5.58
C ASN A 151 3.61 -12.13 5.30
N THR A 152 2.86 -11.76 4.27
CA THR A 152 2.75 -10.38 3.80
C THR A 152 1.30 -10.07 3.43
N LEU A 153 0.89 -8.82 3.62
CA LEU A 153 -0.42 -8.33 3.19
C LEU A 153 -0.46 -8.23 1.65
N LEU A 154 -1.61 -8.54 1.06
CA LEU A 154 -1.85 -8.33 -0.36
C LEU A 154 -2.74 -7.11 -0.56
N TRP A 155 -2.22 -6.14 -1.30
CA TRP A 155 -2.94 -4.93 -1.70
C TRP A 155 -3.11 -4.94 -3.22
N ILE A 156 -4.37 -5.08 -3.67
CA ILE A 156 -4.68 -5.34 -5.08
C ILE A 156 -5.39 -4.15 -5.70
N ALA A 157 -4.83 -3.65 -6.81
CA ALA A 157 -5.52 -2.71 -7.67
C ALA A 157 -6.38 -3.45 -8.70
N ARG A 158 -7.67 -3.15 -8.66
CA ARG A 158 -8.62 -3.54 -9.70
C ARG A 158 -9.78 -2.57 -9.70
N TYR A 159 -9.89 -1.75 -10.71
CA TYR A 159 -10.98 -0.77 -10.86
C TYR A 159 -12.23 -1.47 -11.39
N SER A 160 -13.09 -1.89 -10.47
CA SER A 160 -14.24 -2.75 -10.79
C SER A 160 -15.29 -2.69 -9.69
N THR A 161 -16.56 -2.79 -10.07
CA THR A 161 -17.69 -2.95 -9.13
C THR A 161 -17.89 -4.42 -8.69
N ARG A 162 -17.09 -5.36 -9.23
CA ARG A 162 -17.24 -6.82 -8.97
C ARG A 162 -16.25 -7.33 -7.90
N GLY A 163 -15.54 -6.42 -7.21
CA GLY A 163 -14.56 -6.77 -6.20
C GLY A 163 -13.14 -6.97 -6.76
N PRO A 164 -12.17 -7.30 -5.91
CA PRO A 164 -10.74 -7.32 -6.22
C PRO A 164 -10.33 -8.42 -7.22
N GLY A 165 -11.10 -9.49 -7.34
CA GLY A 165 -10.86 -10.58 -8.30
C GLY A 165 -9.99 -11.71 -7.78
N MET A 166 -9.38 -11.54 -6.62
CA MET A 166 -8.73 -12.56 -5.82
C MET A 166 -8.75 -12.15 -4.35
N ASP A 167 -8.41 -13.05 -3.45
CA ASP A 167 -8.32 -12.79 -2.02
C ASP A 167 -7.23 -11.74 -1.75
N CYS A 168 -7.56 -10.72 -0.96
CA CYS A 168 -6.63 -9.65 -0.59
C CYS A 168 -6.97 -9.03 0.76
N ASP A 169 -6.01 -8.33 1.33
CA ASP A 169 -6.17 -7.58 2.58
C ASP A 169 -6.60 -6.13 2.34
N ILE A 170 -6.16 -5.54 1.23
CA ILE A 170 -6.54 -4.20 0.79
C ILE A 170 -6.90 -4.25 -0.70
N TRP A 171 -7.97 -3.57 -1.05
CA TRP A 171 -8.41 -3.39 -2.43
C TRP A 171 -8.42 -1.93 -2.82
N GLN A 172 -7.58 -1.54 -3.79
CA GLN A 172 -7.67 -0.26 -4.49
C GLN A 172 -8.71 -0.40 -5.60
N TYR A 173 -9.87 0.21 -5.38
CA TYR A 173 -11.03 -0.03 -6.24
C TYR A 173 -11.25 1.05 -7.31
N THR A 174 -10.59 2.21 -7.18
CA THR A 174 -10.64 3.31 -8.16
C THR A 174 -9.42 4.22 -8.05
N ASP A 175 -9.03 4.80 -9.17
CA ASP A 175 -8.03 5.87 -9.34
C ASP A 175 -8.67 7.24 -9.59
N THR A 176 -10.00 7.31 -9.57
CA THR A 176 -10.79 8.52 -9.87
C THR A 176 -11.65 8.95 -8.69
N GLY A 177 -11.22 8.61 -7.47
CA GLY A 177 -11.89 9.00 -6.26
C GLY A 177 -11.85 10.51 -6.01
N SER A 178 -12.76 10.98 -5.16
CA SER A 178 -12.79 12.38 -4.72
C SER A 178 -12.89 12.43 -3.21
N VAL A 179 -11.95 13.14 -2.57
CA VAL A 179 -11.86 13.32 -1.12
C VAL A 179 -11.65 14.80 -0.82
N GLN A 180 -12.38 15.32 0.15
CA GLN A 180 -12.24 16.72 0.56
C GLN A 180 -10.80 17.01 1.00
N GLY A 181 -10.23 18.12 0.51
CA GLY A 181 -8.86 18.50 0.83
C GLY A 181 -7.81 18.02 -0.17
N ILE A 182 -8.22 17.25 -1.19
CA ILE A 182 -7.40 16.83 -2.33
C ILE A 182 -7.96 17.46 -3.60
N ASN A 183 -7.09 18.05 -4.40
CA ASN A 183 -7.48 18.62 -5.68
C ASN A 183 -7.31 17.60 -6.80
N GLY A 184 -8.42 17.23 -7.46
CA GLY A 184 -8.42 16.22 -8.53
C GLY A 184 -8.77 14.84 -8.01
N ASN A 185 -8.34 13.83 -8.76
CA ASN A 185 -8.58 12.42 -8.44
C ASN A 185 -7.61 11.93 -7.38
N VAL A 186 -8.03 10.91 -6.63
CA VAL A 186 -7.19 10.21 -5.66
C VAL A 186 -7.53 8.72 -5.68
N ASP A 187 -6.54 7.89 -5.46
CA ASP A 187 -6.69 6.45 -5.34
C ASP A 187 -7.40 6.09 -4.03
N CYS A 188 -8.49 5.31 -4.17
CA CYS A 188 -9.32 4.94 -3.03
C CYS A 188 -9.27 3.45 -2.75
N ASN A 189 -9.21 3.12 -1.46
CA ASN A 189 -8.95 1.79 -0.96
C ASN A 189 -9.97 1.35 0.10
N ILE A 190 -10.20 0.03 0.14
CA ILE A 190 -10.91 -0.64 1.23
C ILE A 190 -9.95 -1.64 1.86
N SER A 191 -9.71 -1.52 3.15
CA SER A 191 -9.02 -2.56 3.93
C SER A 191 -10.03 -3.51 4.56
N TYR A 192 -9.76 -4.80 4.42
CA TYR A 192 -10.52 -5.89 5.03
C TYR A 192 -9.91 -6.34 6.37
N VAL A 193 -8.71 -5.85 6.70
CA VAL A 193 -7.97 -6.15 7.93
C VAL A 193 -7.72 -4.88 8.74
N ASP A 194 -7.36 -5.03 10.00
CA ASP A 194 -6.88 -3.92 10.82
C ASP A 194 -5.45 -3.55 10.40
N LEU A 195 -5.24 -2.27 10.10
CA LEU A 195 -3.94 -1.74 9.69
C LEU A 195 -3.21 -1.00 10.82
N ASP A 196 -3.81 -0.84 12.00
CA ASP A 196 -3.15 -0.20 13.14
C ASP A 196 -2.02 -1.09 13.70
N ILE A 197 -0.78 -0.67 13.49
CA ILE A 197 0.40 -1.38 14.00
C ILE A 197 0.80 -0.92 15.42
N GLY A 198 0.15 0.13 15.95
CA GLY A 198 0.46 0.69 17.27
C GLY A 198 -0.06 -0.15 18.43
N ASN A 199 -1.08 -0.97 18.22
CA ASN A 199 -1.73 -1.77 19.26
C ASN A 199 -1.49 -3.28 19.16
N ASN A 200 -0.93 -3.79 18.08
CA ASN A 200 -0.75 -5.23 17.89
C ASN A 200 0.65 -5.55 17.37
N ASN A 201 1.54 -6.00 18.26
CA ASN A 201 2.74 -6.78 17.92
C ASN A 201 2.39 -8.19 17.37
N ASN A 202 1.16 -8.39 16.90
CA ASN A 202 0.72 -9.62 16.30
C ASN A 202 0.76 -9.44 14.79
N GLY A 203 1.61 -10.24 14.13
CA GLY A 203 1.64 -10.37 12.68
C GLY A 203 0.25 -10.64 12.09
N PRO A 204 0.08 -10.59 10.77
CA PRO A 204 -1.22 -10.56 10.10
C PRO A 204 -2.10 -11.70 10.61
N SER A 205 -3.19 -11.33 11.31
CA SER A 205 -4.28 -12.25 11.61
C SER A 205 -5.02 -12.48 10.29
N SER A 206 -4.82 -13.64 9.70
CA SER A 206 -5.58 -14.10 8.53
C SER A 206 -7.03 -14.46 8.91
N SER A 207 -7.75 -13.51 9.47
CA SER A 207 -9.20 -13.63 9.61
C SER A 207 -9.87 -12.98 8.41
N TYR A 208 -10.03 -13.73 7.36
CA TYR A 208 -10.82 -13.38 6.19
C TYR A 208 -12.27 -13.11 6.61
N ILE A 209 -12.73 -11.89 6.49
CA ILE A 209 -14.12 -11.52 6.73
C ILE A 209 -14.78 -11.27 5.37
N GLY A 210 -15.15 -12.32 4.69
CA GLY A 210 -16.10 -12.35 3.59
C GLY A 210 -15.96 -11.32 2.45
N ILE A 211 -16.31 -11.73 1.24
CA ILE A 211 -16.37 -10.87 0.05
C ILE A 211 -17.58 -9.95 0.17
N ALA A 212 -17.36 -8.63 0.20
CA ALA A 212 -18.43 -7.67 0.00
C ALA A 212 -18.67 -7.48 -1.50
N THR A 213 -19.86 -7.83 -1.99
CA THR A 213 -20.29 -7.49 -3.35
C THR A 213 -20.84 -6.07 -3.35
N ILE A 214 -20.17 -5.15 -4.04
CA ILE A 214 -20.66 -3.78 -4.20
C ILE A 214 -21.67 -3.76 -5.34
N ALA A 215 -22.92 -3.42 -5.04
CA ALA A 215 -23.99 -3.25 -6.01
C ALA A 215 -24.32 -1.75 -6.14
N GLY A 216 -23.99 -1.15 -7.30
CA GLY A 216 -24.37 0.22 -7.67
C GLY A 216 -23.29 1.28 -7.43
N ASP A 217 -23.54 2.49 -7.96
CA ASP A 217 -22.64 3.63 -7.99
C ASP A 217 -22.45 4.33 -6.62
N ASN A 218 -23.11 3.85 -5.57
CA ASN A 218 -22.94 4.33 -4.20
C ASN A 218 -22.53 3.17 -3.30
N VAL A 219 -21.31 3.20 -2.80
CA VAL A 219 -20.76 2.22 -1.86
C VAL A 219 -21.40 2.45 -0.48
N ASN A 220 -22.53 1.81 -0.22
CA ASN A 220 -23.06 1.68 1.14
C ASN A 220 -22.51 0.39 1.76
N LEU A 221 -21.45 0.52 2.56
CA LEU A 221 -20.97 -0.57 3.39
C LEU A 221 -22.00 -0.83 4.49
N ARG A 222 -22.76 -1.93 4.41
CA ARG A 222 -23.62 -2.37 5.49
C ARG A 222 -22.87 -3.35 6.37
N ASP A 223 -22.82 -3.06 7.66
CA ASP A 223 -22.42 -4.04 8.66
C ASP A 223 -23.35 -5.26 8.56
N GLN A 224 -22.78 -6.45 8.44
CA GLN A 224 -23.54 -7.69 8.55
C GLN A 224 -23.78 -7.94 10.05
N PRO A 225 -25.03 -8.10 10.48
CA PRO A 225 -25.29 -8.61 11.81
C PRO A 225 -24.87 -10.09 11.91
N SER A 226 -24.36 -10.43 13.04
CA SER A 226 -23.95 -11.76 13.53
C SER A 226 -24.93 -12.89 13.21
#